data_3eef338acb369f7fe24833122dfd06ab
#
_entry.id   3eef338acb369f7fe24833122dfd06ab
#
_cell.length_a   1.000
_cell.length_b   1.000
_cell.length_c   1.000
_cell.angle_alpha   90.00
_cell.angle_beta   90.00
_cell.angle_gamma   90.00
#
_symmetry.space_group_name_H-M   'P 1'
#
loop_
_entity.id
_entity.type
_entity.pdbx_description
1 polymer ?
#
loop_
_entity_poly.entity_id
_entity_poly.type
_entity_poly.pdbx_seq_one_letter_code
_entity_poly.pdbx_strand_id
1 'polypeptide(L)'
;MIQTAPASRLFNGEAATLAHVLAHRLVDAGEKPWILTATGRFTYRDIDRLAGRLANGLIRLGVGRGDTVLLMLNNCIEFIALWCALAKIGAIEVPVNCHYKGRLLSHLVNDSGARVIIADSEFFPRLSEVSNAFSALSTVVIYGAAPEPRSGALLGAAHLVPYAEILTDNEQFAAFSPAPWDQLAVMYTSGTTGPSKGVIVTHGHAFEYARGVIDMLDIRPSDVYYAPLPLFHIAGQWAVVYAVAIAGATAVLPDTFSPARFWSTCRQHKATCSFLLGAMANLLYRQPPASDDADNTLERVLIVPLVPEVEDFKQRFGVLVSTTWGGTEMNCPTRSGFELPNARTCGRVDNDLYEVRIVDENDNELPPGVAGEAVVRPRKPWIVMAGYWRHPEWTVQAWRNLWLHTGDMLMADAEGNLYFVDRTKDAIRRRGENISSMEVEQEINAHPDVLEAAVIPVAAEVTEQEVMAIVVPKPGCNPAPEALIAFLNDRLPYFMVPRYLEFASELPKTPTGKIQKYALRERGITAKTWDRIQAAVPVKK
;
A
#
# COMPACT_ATOMS: atom_id res chain seq x y z
N MET A 1 -13.49 25.59 -28.29
CA MET A 1 -12.77 24.49 -27.61
C MET A 1 -13.81 23.73 -26.79
N ILE A 2 -14.18 22.52 -27.20
CA ILE A 2 -15.06 21.64 -26.43
C ILE A 2 -14.22 21.20 -25.24
N GLN A 3 -14.54 21.68 -24.04
CA GLN A 3 -14.01 21.15 -22.80
C GLN A 3 -14.47 19.69 -22.72
N THR A 4 -13.61 18.77 -23.07
CA THR A 4 -13.84 17.35 -22.79
C THR A 4 -13.96 17.21 -21.27
N ALA A 5 -15.03 16.60 -20.80
CA ALA A 5 -15.21 16.30 -19.39
C ALA A 5 -13.95 15.57 -18.85
N PRO A 6 -13.52 15.84 -17.61
CA PRO A 6 -12.39 15.12 -17.03
C PRO A 6 -12.60 13.62 -17.18
N ALA A 7 -11.55 12.88 -17.54
CA ALA A 7 -11.60 11.43 -17.77
C ALA A 7 -12.24 10.65 -16.62
N SER A 8 -12.12 11.18 -15.38
CA SER A 8 -12.76 10.64 -14.17
C SER A 8 -14.29 10.69 -14.17
N ARG A 9 -14.93 11.46 -15.07
CA ARG A 9 -16.40 11.57 -15.17
C ARG A 9 -17.00 10.69 -16.28
N LEU A 10 -16.18 10.02 -17.09
CA LEU A 10 -16.66 9.17 -18.19
C LEU A 10 -17.36 7.89 -17.70
N PHE A 11 -17.02 7.43 -16.51
CA PHE A 11 -17.56 6.20 -15.95
C PHE A 11 -18.27 6.52 -14.61
N ASN A 12 -19.58 6.38 -14.58
CA ASN A 12 -20.39 6.62 -13.38
C ASN A 12 -21.43 5.50 -13.20
N GLY A 13 -21.86 5.30 -11.97
CA GLY A 13 -22.89 4.30 -11.66
C GLY A 13 -22.46 2.89 -12.08
N GLU A 14 -23.29 2.21 -12.86
CA GLU A 14 -23.04 0.81 -13.29
C GLU A 14 -21.77 0.64 -14.15
N ALA A 15 -21.28 1.71 -14.77
CA ALA A 15 -20.04 1.67 -15.55
C ALA A 15 -18.75 1.69 -14.71
N ALA A 16 -18.84 1.82 -13.38
CA ALA A 16 -17.71 1.85 -12.46
C ALA A 16 -17.15 0.43 -12.20
N THR A 17 -16.84 -0.30 -13.27
CA THR A 17 -16.25 -1.65 -13.21
C THR A 17 -15.07 -1.79 -14.15
N LEU A 18 -14.13 -2.68 -13.83
CA LEU A 18 -12.97 -2.94 -14.67
C LEU A 18 -13.38 -3.38 -16.08
N ALA A 19 -14.39 -4.23 -16.19
CA ALA A 19 -14.85 -4.72 -17.49
C ALA A 19 -15.40 -3.60 -18.37
N HIS A 20 -16.18 -2.66 -17.85
CA HIS A 20 -16.69 -1.51 -18.60
C HIS A 20 -15.56 -0.56 -19.02
N VAL A 21 -14.61 -0.29 -18.11
CA VAL A 21 -13.45 0.55 -18.43
C VAL A 21 -12.65 -0.04 -19.59
N LEU A 22 -12.33 -1.34 -19.55
CA LEU A 22 -11.59 -2.01 -20.61
C LEU A 22 -12.36 -2.02 -21.92
N ALA A 23 -13.65 -2.36 -21.90
CA ALA A 23 -14.49 -2.36 -23.10
C ALA A 23 -14.51 -0.98 -23.77
N HIS A 24 -14.62 0.10 -22.98
CA HIS A 24 -14.56 1.47 -23.51
C HIS A 24 -13.18 1.77 -24.11
N ARG A 25 -12.09 1.40 -23.40
CA ARG A 25 -10.71 1.63 -23.89
C ARG A 25 -10.37 0.87 -25.16
N LEU A 26 -10.95 -0.29 -25.39
CA LEU A 26 -10.78 -1.02 -26.64
C LEU A 26 -11.36 -0.28 -27.84
N VAL A 27 -12.39 0.55 -27.63
CA VAL A 27 -13.02 1.35 -28.69
C VAL A 27 -12.24 2.63 -28.98
N ASP A 28 -11.88 3.38 -27.93
CA ASP A 28 -11.30 4.73 -28.07
C ASP A 28 -9.77 4.77 -28.10
N ALA A 29 -9.10 3.78 -27.51
CA ALA A 29 -7.65 3.74 -27.31
C ALA A 29 -7.02 2.35 -27.49
N GLY A 30 -7.69 1.42 -28.18
CA GLY A 30 -7.28 0.02 -28.27
C GLY A 30 -5.83 -0.19 -28.70
N GLU A 31 -5.33 0.59 -29.64
CA GLU A 31 -3.96 0.51 -30.17
C GLU A 31 -2.95 1.39 -29.40
N LYS A 32 -3.42 2.15 -28.39
CA LYS A 32 -2.55 2.95 -27.57
C LYS A 32 -1.80 2.06 -26.56
N PRO A 33 -0.52 2.35 -26.27
CA PRO A 33 0.17 1.67 -25.18
C PRO A 33 -0.55 1.90 -23.84
N TRP A 34 -0.97 0.83 -23.19
CA TRP A 34 -1.42 0.86 -21.81
C TRP A 34 -0.22 0.74 -20.89
N ILE A 35 0.66 -0.24 -21.18
CA ILE A 35 1.82 -0.53 -20.33
C ILE A 35 3.10 -0.51 -21.17
N LEU A 36 4.11 0.18 -20.64
CA LEU A 36 5.50 0.13 -21.11
C LEU A 36 6.32 -0.67 -20.09
N THR A 37 7.17 -1.55 -20.61
CA THR A 37 8.14 -2.33 -19.83
C THR A 37 9.54 -2.11 -20.37
N ALA A 38 10.55 -2.64 -19.70
CA ALA A 38 11.93 -2.62 -20.22
C ALA A 38 12.08 -3.37 -21.56
N THR A 39 11.19 -4.35 -21.84
CA THR A 39 11.29 -5.26 -22.97
C THR A 39 10.29 -4.96 -24.09
N GLY A 40 9.32 -4.06 -23.85
CA GLY A 40 8.30 -3.79 -24.88
C GLY A 40 7.21 -2.83 -24.45
N ARG A 41 6.30 -2.65 -25.39
CA ARG A 41 5.07 -1.86 -25.21
C ARG A 41 3.87 -2.77 -25.45
N PHE A 42 2.87 -2.68 -24.59
CA PHE A 42 1.65 -3.47 -24.66
C PHE A 42 0.45 -2.54 -24.73
N THR A 43 -0.33 -2.68 -25.79
CA THR A 43 -1.54 -1.88 -26.00
C THR A 43 -2.69 -2.40 -25.13
N TYR A 44 -3.77 -1.61 -25.01
CA TYR A 44 -5.00 -2.08 -24.37
C TYR A 44 -5.50 -3.37 -25.03
N ARG A 45 -5.41 -3.45 -26.35
CA ARG A 45 -5.84 -4.63 -27.13
C ARG A 45 -4.94 -5.84 -26.89
N ASP A 46 -3.64 -5.66 -26.78
CA ASP A 46 -2.71 -6.78 -26.52
C ASP A 46 -3.02 -7.43 -25.18
N ILE A 47 -3.22 -6.61 -24.14
CA ILE A 47 -3.55 -7.11 -22.79
C ILE A 47 -4.95 -7.73 -22.76
N ASP A 48 -5.91 -7.15 -23.47
CA ASP A 48 -7.27 -7.70 -23.55
C ASP A 48 -7.30 -9.08 -24.20
N ARG A 49 -6.55 -9.26 -25.31
CA ARG A 49 -6.40 -10.57 -25.97
C ARG A 49 -5.73 -11.59 -25.06
N LEU A 50 -4.65 -11.20 -24.42
CA LEU A 50 -3.96 -12.07 -23.45
C LEU A 50 -4.90 -12.47 -22.31
N ALA A 51 -5.67 -11.51 -21.79
CA ALA A 51 -6.68 -11.77 -20.76
C ALA A 51 -7.77 -12.73 -21.22
N GLY A 52 -8.23 -12.63 -22.49
CA GLY A 52 -9.20 -13.56 -23.08
C GLY A 52 -8.67 -14.99 -23.15
N ARG A 53 -7.43 -15.15 -23.61
CA ARG A 53 -6.73 -16.44 -23.68
C ARG A 53 -6.58 -17.09 -22.32
N LEU A 54 -6.20 -16.30 -21.30
CA LEU A 54 -6.04 -16.73 -19.91
C LEU A 54 -7.40 -17.07 -19.26
N ALA A 55 -8.44 -16.28 -19.54
CA ALA A 55 -9.79 -16.55 -19.06
C ALA A 55 -10.26 -17.95 -19.46
N ASN A 56 -10.07 -18.32 -20.73
CA ASN A 56 -10.39 -19.67 -21.21
C ASN A 56 -9.56 -20.76 -20.50
N GLY A 57 -8.28 -20.50 -20.24
CA GLY A 57 -7.42 -21.43 -19.49
C GLY A 57 -7.89 -21.62 -18.05
N LEU A 58 -8.26 -20.53 -17.38
CA LEU A 58 -8.79 -20.57 -16.02
C LEU A 58 -10.13 -21.32 -15.95
N ILE A 59 -11.04 -21.10 -16.92
CA ILE A 59 -12.29 -21.83 -17.03
C ILE A 59 -12.02 -23.34 -17.18
N ARG A 60 -11.03 -23.73 -17.99
CA ARG A 60 -10.64 -25.16 -18.12
C ARG A 60 -10.09 -25.77 -16.84
N LEU A 61 -9.46 -24.97 -15.96
CA LEU A 61 -9.06 -25.39 -14.61
C LEU A 61 -10.25 -25.43 -13.64
N GLY A 62 -11.46 -25.12 -14.09
CA GLY A 62 -12.67 -25.10 -13.26
C GLY A 62 -12.82 -23.84 -12.41
N VAL A 63 -12.13 -22.75 -12.77
CA VAL A 63 -12.32 -21.44 -12.14
C VAL A 63 -13.55 -20.76 -12.72
N GLY A 64 -14.45 -20.32 -11.86
CA GLY A 64 -15.69 -19.64 -12.24
C GLY A 64 -16.00 -18.45 -11.34
N ARG A 65 -17.22 -17.93 -11.50
CA ARG A 65 -17.70 -16.77 -10.72
C ARG A 65 -17.66 -17.04 -9.22
N GLY A 66 -17.05 -16.13 -8.47
CA GLY A 66 -16.93 -16.19 -7.01
C GLY A 66 -15.79 -17.06 -6.50
N ASP A 67 -15.08 -17.78 -7.36
CA ASP A 67 -13.89 -18.52 -6.97
C ASP A 67 -12.72 -17.55 -6.73
N THR A 68 -11.96 -17.75 -5.66
CA THR A 68 -10.73 -17.03 -5.38
C THR A 68 -9.55 -17.67 -6.10
N VAL A 69 -8.66 -16.84 -6.68
CA VAL A 69 -7.43 -17.28 -7.34
C VAL A 69 -6.25 -16.45 -6.81
N LEU A 70 -5.23 -17.15 -6.31
CA LEU A 70 -4.01 -16.53 -5.80
C LEU A 70 -3.06 -16.17 -6.94
N LEU A 71 -2.53 -14.93 -6.92
CA LEU A 71 -1.51 -14.46 -7.84
C LEU A 71 -0.23 -14.11 -7.06
N MET A 72 0.81 -14.95 -7.17
CA MET A 72 2.11 -14.73 -6.56
C MET A 72 3.16 -14.50 -7.66
N LEU A 73 3.09 -13.33 -8.27
CA LEU A 73 3.89 -12.93 -9.43
C LEU A 73 4.59 -11.60 -9.16
N ASN A 74 5.78 -11.44 -9.69
CA ASN A 74 6.43 -10.14 -9.78
C ASN A 74 5.65 -9.19 -10.70
N ASN A 75 6.07 -7.93 -10.77
CA ASN A 75 5.51 -6.98 -11.70
C ASN A 75 5.74 -7.45 -13.15
N CYS A 76 4.71 -7.95 -13.80
CA CYS A 76 4.75 -8.43 -15.18
C CYS A 76 3.40 -8.19 -15.89
N ILE A 77 3.41 -8.32 -17.20
CA ILE A 77 2.21 -8.16 -18.02
C ILE A 77 1.18 -9.24 -17.71
N GLU A 78 1.64 -10.43 -17.45
CA GLU A 78 0.80 -11.58 -17.12
C GLU A 78 0.00 -11.36 -15.84
N PHE A 79 0.56 -10.66 -14.84
CA PHE A 79 -0.19 -10.25 -13.65
C PHE A 79 -1.41 -9.40 -14.04
N ILE A 80 -1.18 -8.37 -14.86
CA ILE A 80 -2.25 -7.45 -15.32
C ILE A 80 -3.29 -8.19 -16.17
N ALA A 81 -2.83 -9.06 -17.06
CA ALA A 81 -3.71 -9.84 -17.92
C ALA A 81 -4.54 -10.87 -17.12
N LEU A 82 -3.95 -11.51 -16.09
CA LEU A 82 -4.66 -12.41 -15.17
C LEU A 82 -5.70 -11.67 -14.34
N TRP A 83 -5.37 -10.50 -13.80
CA TRP A 83 -6.34 -9.64 -13.11
C TRP A 83 -7.55 -9.32 -14.01
N CYS A 84 -7.29 -8.90 -15.26
CA CYS A 84 -8.34 -8.67 -16.24
C CYS A 84 -9.13 -9.94 -16.58
N ALA A 85 -8.45 -11.09 -16.72
CA ALA A 85 -9.07 -12.37 -17.01
C ALA A 85 -10.01 -12.82 -15.90
N LEU A 86 -9.58 -12.73 -14.63
CA LEU A 86 -10.39 -13.04 -13.46
C LEU A 86 -11.64 -12.16 -13.39
N ALA A 87 -11.47 -10.84 -13.58
CA ALA A 87 -12.60 -9.91 -13.60
C ALA A 87 -13.61 -10.25 -14.73
N LYS A 88 -13.13 -10.66 -15.91
CA LYS A 88 -13.97 -11.03 -17.05
C LYS A 88 -14.79 -12.28 -16.82
N ILE A 89 -14.35 -13.23 -15.99
CA ILE A 89 -15.10 -14.46 -15.67
C ILE A 89 -15.82 -14.36 -14.31
N GLY A 90 -15.72 -13.22 -13.61
CA GLY A 90 -16.32 -13.00 -12.30
C GLY A 90 -15.63 -13.75 -11.17
N ALA A 91 -14.39 -14.19 -11.35
CA ALA A 91 -13.54 -14.74 -10.30
C ALA A 91 -12.88 -13.63 -9.50
N ILE A 92 -12.45 -13.95 -8.29
CA ILE A 92 -11.91 -13.00 -7.30
C ILE A 92 -10.39 -13.15 -7.25
N GLU A 93 -9.70 -12.08 -7.58
CA GLU A 93 -8.25 -12.01 -7.43
C GLU A 93 -7.84 -12.01 -5.96
N VAL A 94 -6.77 -12.75 -5.63
CA VAL A 94 -6.10 -12.69 -4.34
C VAL A 94 -4.60 -12.47 -4.58
N PRO A 95 -4.14 -11.22 -4.69
CA PRO A 95 -2.73 -10.96 -4.92
C PRO A 95 -1.92 -11.28 -3.67
N VAL A 96 -0.82 -12.00 -3.88
CA VAL A 96 0.06 -12.49 -2.81
C VAL A 96 1.33 -11.64 -2.78
N ASN A 97 1.64 -11.12 -1.61
CA ASN A 97 2.92 -10.46 -1.42
C ASN A 97 4.08 -11.45 -1.68
N CYS A 98 4.88 -11.18 -2.70
CA CYS A 98 5.97 -12.02 -3.17
C CYS A 98 7.07 -12.28 -2.13
N HIS A 99 7.11 -11.53 -1.04
CA HIS A 99 8.04 -11.74 0.06
C HIS A 99 7.50 -12.66 1.16
N TYR A 100 6.23 -13.08 1.10
CA TYR A 100 5.68 -14.01 2.09
C TYR A 100 6.34 -15.38 2.00
N LYS A 101 6.58 -15.98 3.16
CA LYS A 101 7.15 -17.31 3.34
C LYS A 101 6.64 -17.93 4.64
N GLY A 102 6.85 -19.24 4.81
CA GLY A 102 6.52 -19.95 6.03
C GLY A 102 5.07 -19.74 6.46
N ARG A 103 4.86 -19.42 7.72
CA ARG A 103 3.54 -19.28 8.35
C ARG A 103 2.66 -18.18 7.73
N LEU A 104 3.26 -17.06 7.26
CA LEU A 104 2.50 -15.99 6.63
C LEU A 104 1.92 -16.44 5.28
N LEU A 105 2.72 -17.16 4.48
CA LEU A 105 2.29 -17.69 3.19
C LEU A 105 1.23 -18.77 3.38
N SER A 106 1.43 -19.75 4.27
CA SER A 106 0.47 -20.80 4.52
C SER A 106 -0.85 -20.27 5.09
N HIS A 107 -0.80 -19.24 5.96
CA HIS A 107 -2.00 -18.58 6.47
C HIS A 107 -2.81 -17.97 5.31
N LEU A 108 -2.18 -17.13 4.48
CA LEU A 108 -2.87 -16.45 3.38
C LEU A 108 -3.48 -17.45 2.39
N VAL A 109 -2.72 -18.50 2.00
CA VAL A 109 -3.19 -19.54 1.08
C VAL A 109 -4.45 -20.23 1.64
N ASN A 110 -4.44 -20.62 2.92
CA ASN A 110 -5.56 -21.32 3.54
C ASN A 110 -6.76 -20.41 3.81
N ASP A 111 -6.52 -19.20 4.31
CA ASP A 111 -7.57 -18.24 4.64
C ASP A 111 -8.31 -17.77 3.38
N SER A 112 -7.61 -17.60 2.26
CA SER A 112 -8.23 -17.24 0.97
C SER A 112 -9.24 -18.29 0.50
N GLY A 113 -9.05 -19.56 0.87
CA GLY A 113 -9.84 -20.70 0.40
C GLY A 113 -9.65 -21.02 -1.09
N ALA A 114 -8.62 -20.43 -1.72
CA ALA A 114 -8.35 -20.61 -3.13
C ALA A 114 -7.93 -22.06 -3.45
N ARG A 115 -8.45 -22.56 -4.58
CA ARG A 115 -8.07 -23.87 -5.12
C ARG A 115 -6.94 -23.78 -6.15
N VAL A 116 -6.71 -22.58 -6.71
CA VAL A 116 -5.72 -22.33 -7.74
C VAL A 116 -4.78 -21.20 -7.29
N ILE A 117 -3.49 -21.40 -7.45
CA ILE A 117 -2.47 -20.37 -7.36
C ILE A 117 -1.70 -20.31 -8.67
N ILE A 118 -1.41 -19.09 -9.14
CA ILE A 118 -0.48 -18.84 -10.25
C ILE A 118 0.73 -18.16 -9.65
N ALA A 119 1.89 -18.80 -9.75
CA ALA A 119 3.11 -18.32 -9.09
C ALA A 119 4.29 -18.27 -10.06
N ASP A 120 5.13 -17.25 -9.89
CA ASP A 120 6.42 -17.21 -10.55
C ASP A 120 7.30 -18.38 -10.04
N SER A 121 8.03 -18.98 -10.95
CA SER A 121 8.89 -20.13 -10.69
C SER A 121 9.93 -19.87 -9.60
N GLU A 122 10.38 -18.64 -9.42
CA GLU A 122 11.30 -18.28 -8.35
C GLU A 122 10.71 -18.44 -6.94
N PHE A 123 9.37 -18.43 -6.81
CA PHE A 123 8.68 -18.62 -5.52
C PHE A 123 8.33 -20.08 -5.24
N PHE A 124 8.59 -20.98 -6.19
CA PHE A 124 8.31 -22.41 -6.03
C PHE A 124 8.96 -23.02 -4.78
N PRO A 125 10.23 -22.72 -4.42
CA PRO A 125 10.82 -23.23 -3.18
C PRO A 125 10.02 -22.86 -1.93
N ARG A 126 9.52 -21.63 -1.84
CA ARG A 126 8.71 -21.14 -0.69
C ARG A 126 7.36 -21.84 -0.62
N LEU A 127 6.71 -22.08 -1.76
CA LEU A 127 5.47 -22.84 -1.84
C LEU A 127 5.71 -24.30 -1.43
N SER A 128 6.84 -24.88 -1.85
CA SER A 128 7.21 -26.24 -1.51
C SER A 128 7.40 -26.46 0.00
N GLU A 129 8.07 -25.50 0.67
CA GLU A 129 8.29 -25.56 2.12
C GLU A 129 6.98 -25.64 2.94
N VAL A 130 5.90 -25.03 2.45
CA VAL A 130 4.61 -24.95 3.16
C VAL A 130 3.51 -25.82 2.55
N SER A 131 3.83 -26.58 1.51
CA SER A 131 2.84 -27.33 0.72
C SER A 131 2.00 -28.34 1.52
N ASN A 132 2.61 -28.95 2.56
CA ASN A 132 1.91 -29.89 3.45
C ASN A 132 0.85 -29.20 4.34
N ALA A 133 0.88 -27.86 4.45
CA ALA A 133 -0.08 -27.10 5.22
C ALA A 133 -1.27 -26.59 4.38
N PHE A 134 -1.28 -26.83 3.06
CA PHE A 134 -2.38 -26.40 2.19
C PHE A 134 -3.62 -27.25 2.40
N SER A 135 -4.76 -26.60 2.66
CA SER A 135 -6.03 -27.29 2.96
C SER A 135 -6.98 -27.37 1.76
N ALA A 136 -7.01 -26.37 0.89
CA ALA A 136 -7.93 -26.28 -0.24
C ALA A 136 -7.23 -26.24 -1.60
N LEU A 137 -5.94 -25.88 -1.63
CA LEU A 137 -5.19 -25.70 -2.87
C LEU A 137 -5.03 -27.03 -3.62
N SER A 138 -5.55 -27.08 -4.85
CA SER A 138 -5.52 -28.28 -5.70
C SER A 138 -4.69 -28.12 -6.97
N THR A 139 -4.39 -26.88 -7.37
CA THR A 139 -3.66 -26.58 -8.60
C THR A 139 -2.66 -25.45 -8.38
N VAL A 140 -1.42 -25.68 -8.78
CA VAL A 140 -0.34 -24.69 -8.79
C VAL A 140 0.13 -24.49 -10.22
N VAL A 141 -0.17 -23.33 -10.79
CA VAL A 141 0.30 -22.93 -12.12
C VAL A 141 1.64 -22.23 -11.97
N ILE A 142 2.67 -22.72 -12.65
CA ILE A 142 4.02 -22.17 -12.60
C ILE A 142 4.30 -21.31 -13.83
N TYR A 143 4.60 -20.02 -13.59
CA TYR A 143 5.03 -19.04 -14.58
C TYR A 143 6.55 -18.87 -14.54
N GLY A 144 7.18 -18.76 -15.72
CA GLY A 144 8.62 -18.50 -15.85
C GLY A 144 9.47 -19.73 -16.23
N ALA A 145 10.79 -19.56 -16.28
CA ALA A 145 11.75 -20.48 -16.92
C ALA A 145 12.44 -21.46 -15.97
N ALA A 146 12.02 -21.65 -14.71
CA ALA A 146 12.57 -22.70 -13.86
C ALA A 146 12.25 -24.08 -14.43
N PRO A 147 12.93 -25.18 -13.99
CA PRO A 147 12.70 -26.50 -14.55
C PRO A 147 11.19 -26.74 -14.57
N GLU A 148 10.62 -26.72 -15.78
CA GLU A 148 9.18 -26.88 -15.96
C GLU A 148 8.74 -28.12 -15.19
N PRO A 149 7.89 -27.98 -14.19
CA PRO A 149 7.33 -29.16 -13.55
C PRO A 149 6.68 -29.97 -14.67
N ARG A 150 6.99 -31.25 -14.77
CA ARG A 150 6.27 -32.12 -15.70
C ARG A 150 4.80 -32.02 -15.36
N SER A 151 3.96 -31.75 -16.36
CA SER A 151 2.51 -31.72 -16.17
C SER A 151 2.07 -32.96 -15.40
N GLY A 152 1.26 -32.76 -14.35
CA GLY A 152 0.84 -33.83 -13.45
C GLY A 152 1.77 -34.18 -12.28
N ALA A 153 2.93 -33.50 -12.12
CA ALA A 153 3.68 -33.58 -10.87
C ALA A 153 2.86 -32.98 -9.72
N LEU A 154 3.15 -33.41 -8.48
CA LEU A 154 2.43 -32.95 -7.28
C LEU A 154 3.31 -32.07 -6.41
N LEU A 155 2.72 -31.06 -5.81
CA LEU A 155 3.26 -30.25 -4.73
C LEU A 155 2.33 -30.41 -3.50
N GLY A 156 2.71 -31.27 -2.56
CA GLY A 156 1.76 -31.76 -1.57
C GLY A 156 0.61 -32.53 -2.27
N ALA A 157 -0.63 -32.08 -2.09
CA ALA A 157 -1.80 -32.63 -2.77
C ALA A 157 -2.18 -31.89 -4.06
N ALA A 158 -1.49 -30.77 -4.39
CA ALA A 158 -1.81 -29.93 -5.54
C ALA A 158 -1.09 -30.38 -6.82
N HIS A 159 -1.81 -30.37 -7.94
CA HIS A 159 -1.25 -30.65 -9.26
C HIS A 159 -0.45 -29.45 -9.77
N LEU A 160 0.74 -29.71 -10.32
CA LEU A 160 1.53 -28.72 -11.00
C LEU A 160 1.14 -28.61 -12.46
N VAL A 161 0.90 -27.39 -12.93
CA VAL A 161 0.49 -27.08 -14.30
C VAL A 161 1.45 -26.00 -14.85
N PRO A 162 2.11 -26.23 -15.99
CA PRO A 162 2.86 -25.19 -16.68
C PRO A 162 1.95 -24.03 -17.11
N TYR A 163 2.41 -22.78 -16.99
CA TYR A 163 1.65 -21.61 -17.42
C TYR A 163 1.22 -21.69 -18.90
N ALA A 164 2.07 -22.27 -19.75
CA ALA A 164 1.76 -22.46 -21.17
C ALA A 164 0.48 -23.29 -21.40
N GLU A 165 0.10 -24.18 -20.49
CA GLU A 165 -1.12 -24.99 -20.61
C GLU A 165 -2.40 -24.19 -20.33
N ILE A 166 -2.32 -23.09 -19.59
CA ILE A 166 -3.45 -22.18 -19.38
C ILE A 166 -3.52 -21.06 -20.43
N LEU A 167 -2.48 -20.90 -21.24
CA LEU A 167 -2.45 -19.92 -22.32
C LEU A 167 -3.09 -20.53 -23.59
N THR A 168 -4.39 -20.36 -23.73
CA THR A 168 -5.14 -20.92 -24.87
C THR A 168 -5.00 -20.06 -26.11
N ASP A 169 -5.30 -20.62 -27.30
CA ASP A 169 -5.38 -19.84 -28.55
C ASP A 169 -6.73 -19.16 -28.72
N ASN A 170 -7.74 -19.55 -27.96
CA ASN A 170 -9.08 -18.99 -28.04
C ASN A 170 -9.22 -17.77 -27.11
N GLU A 171 -9.62 -16.65 -27.68
CA GLU A 171 -9.90 -15.39 -26.97
C GLU A 171 -11.39 -15.24 -26.59
N GLN A 172 -12.27 -16.08 -27.16
CA GLN A 172 -13.72 -15.98 -26.98
C GLN A 172 -14.20 -16.86 -25.82
N PHE A 173 -15.01 -16.30 -24.96
CA PHE A 173 -15.65 -16.98 -23.83
C PHE A 173 -16.93 -16.23 -23.43
N ALA A 174 -17.77 -16.86 -22.60
CA ALA A 174 -18.93 -16.21 -22.01
C ALA A 174 -18.45 -15.22 -20.93
N ALA A 175 -18.33 -13.94 -21.27
CA ALA A 175 -17.89 -12.93 -20.31
C ALA A 175 -18.96 -12.64 -19.27
N PHE A 176 -18.54 -12.50 -18.02
CA PHE A 176 -19.35 -11.97 -16.95
C PHE A 176 -19.45 -10.46 -17.06
N SER A 177 -20.62 -9.89 -16.85
CA SER A 177 -20.83 -8.43 -16.77
C SER A 177 -20.96 -8.02 -15.31
N PRO A 178 -19.87 -7.57 -14.66
CA PRO A 178 -19.91 -7.22 -13.25
C PRO A 178 -20.67 -5.93 -13.01
N ALA A 179 -21.34 -5.88 -11.84
CA ALA A 179 -21.85 -4.65 -11.26
C ALA A 179 -20.82 -4.06 -10.27
N PRO A 180 -20.92 -2.76 -9.91
CA PRO A 180 -19.99 -2.14 -8.94
C PRO A 180 -19.92 -2.83 -7.58
N TRP A 181 -20.96 -3.54 -7.17
CA TRP A 181 -21.01 -4.28 -5.90
C TRP A 181 -20.50 -5.72 -5.98
N ASP A 182 -20.21 -6.24 -7.17
CA ASP A 182 -19.58 -7.56 -7.30
C ASP A 182 -18.13 -7.51 -6.78
N GLN A 183 -17.69 -8.61 -6.18
CA GLN A 183 -16.34 -8.72 -5.64
C GLN A 183 -15.32 -8.80 -6.78
N LEU A 184 -14.27 -7.99 -6.69
CA LEU A 184 -13.15 -7.96 -7.63
C LEU A 184 -11.92 -8.65 -7.06
N ALA A 185 -11.63 -8.38 -5.79
CA ALA A 185 -10.42 -8.88 -5.15
C ALA A 185 -10.60 -9.09 -3.64
N VAL A 186 -9.70 -9.90 -3.06
CA VAL A 186 -9.42 -9.94 -1.62
C VAL A 186 -7.99 -9.50 -1.40
N MET A 187 -7.82 -8.29 -0.87
CA MET A 187 -6.52 -7.68 -0.62
C MET A 187 -6.07 -7.93 0.82
N TYR A 188 -4.99 -8.70 0.98
CA TYR A 188 -4.47 -8.96 2.33
C TYR A 188 -3.63 -7.81 2.85
N THR A 189 -4.04 -7.26 3.99
CA THR A 189 -3.31 -6.20 4.70
C THR A 189 -2.47 -6.81 5.82
N SER A 190 -1.23 -6.31 6.00
CA SER A 190 -0.41 -6.68 7.15
C SER A 190 -1.02 -6.07 8.41
N GLY A 191 -1.76 -6.87 9.16
CA GLY A 191 -2.33 -6.42 10.43
C GLY A 191 -1.23 -5.98 11.40
N THR A 192 -1.38 -4.83 12.04
CA THR A 192 -0.51 -4.38 13.13
C THR A 192 -0.70 -5.20 14.42
N THR A 193 -1.67 -6.13 14.45
CA THR A 193 -2.12 -6.80 15.69
C THR A 193 -2.47 -8.27 15.55
N GLY A 194 -2.04 -8.92 14.45
CA GLY A 194 -2.36 -10.32 14.24
C GLY A 194 -2.06 -10.77 12.81
N PRO A 195 -2.54 -11.94 12.41
CA PRO A 195 -2.38 -12.43 11.05
C PRO A 195 -2.99 -11.45 10.04
N SER A 196 -2.46 -11.47 8.82
CA SER A 196 -2.97 -10.64 7.72
C SER A 196 -4.47 -10.86 7.52
N LYS A 197 -5.20 -9.76 7.29
CA LYS A 197 -6.65 -9.78 7.07
C LYS A 197 -6.95 -9.57 5.59
N GLY A 198 -7.81 -10.41 5.02
CA GLY A 198 -8.30 -10.24 3.66
C GLY A 198 -9.41 -9.18 3.61
N VAL A 199 -9.16 -8.07 2.94
CA VAL A 199 -10.14 -7.01 2.70
C VAL A 199 -10.94 -7.34 1.46
N ILE A 200 -12.26 -7.45 1.57
CA ILE A 200 -13.16 -7.68 0.44
C ILE A 200 -13.31 -6.36 -0.33
N VAL A 201 -12.85 -6.39 -1.57
CA VAL A 201 -12.89 -5.24 -2.47
C VAL A 201 -13.86 -5.50 -3.60
N THR A 202 -14.79 -4.57 -3.80
CA THR A 202 -15.73 -4.57 -4.92
C THR A 202 -15.15 -3.83 -6.13
N HIS A 203 -15.76 -3.98 -7.30
CA HIS A 203 -15.40 -3.19 -8.49
C HIS A 203 -15.52 -1.69 -8.23
N GLY A 204 -16.60 -1.24 -7.56
CA GLY A 204 -16.80 0.16 -7.21
C GLY A 204 -15.73 0.71 -6.26
N HIS A 205 -15.29 -0.10 -5.31
CA HIS A 205 -14.21 0.26 -4.38
C HIS A 205 -12.88 0.49 -5.11
N ALA A 206 -12.44 -0.48 -5.92
CA ALA A 206 -11.19 -0.36 -6.69
C ALA A 206 -11.26 0.81 -7.70
N PHE A 207 -12.41 0.98 -8.35
CA PHE A 207 -12.65 2.10 -9.26
C PHE A 207 -12.51 3.45 -8.57
N GLU A 208 -13.14 3.63 -7.41
CA GLU A 208 -13.11 4.89 -6.68
C GLU A 208 -11.71 5.22 -6.15
N TYR A 209 -10.93 4.19 -5.74
CA TYR A 209 -9.53 4.38 -5.38
C TYR A 209 -8.73 4.95 -6.56
N ALA A 210 -8.83 4.32 -7.71
CA ALA A 210 -8.12 4.74 -8.93
C ALA A 210 -8.56 6.14 -9.38
N ARG A 211 -9.87 6.43 -9.34
CA ARG A 211 -10.45 7.73 -9.68
C ARG A 211 -9.92 8.83 -8.74
N GLY A 212 -9.85 8.54 -7.44
CA GLY A 212 -9.28 9.48 -6.46
C GLY A 212 -7.84 9.88 -6.80
N VAL A 213 -7.02 8.92 -7.24
CA VAL A 213 -5.63 9.21 -7.66
C VAL A 213 -5.59 10.04 -8.96
N ILE A 214 -6.50 9.77 -9.92
CA ILE A 214 -6.62 10.60 -11.12
C ILE A 214 -6.88 12.05 -10.75
N ASP A 215 -7.82 12.29 -9.85
CA ASP A 215 -8.19 13.64 -9.43
C ASP A 215 -7.04 14.32 -8.65
N MET A 216 -6.31 13.58 -7.79
CA MET A 216 -5.19 14.11 -7.01
C MET A 216 -3.97 14.50 -7.86
N LEU A 217 -3.75 13.79 -8.97
CA LEU A 217 -2.62 14.02 -9.87
C LEU A 217 -3.03 14.71 -11.18
N ASP A 218 -4.32 15.03 -11.38
CA ASP A 218 -4.86 15.54 -12.65
C ASP A 218 -4.37 14.72 -13.85
N ILE A 219 -4.54 13.37 -13.77
CA ILE A 219 -4.04 12.46 -14.79
C ILE A 219 -4.85 12.62 -16.09
N ARG A 220 -4.15 12.89 -17.18
CA ARG A 220 -4.71 13.13 -18.50
C ARG A 220 -4.40 11.99 -19.46
N PRO A 221 -5.16 11.83 -20.54
CA PRO A 221 -4.85 10.80 -21.53
C PRO A 221 -3.44 10.87 -22.12
N SER A 222 -2.83 12.06 -22.18
CA SER A 222 -1.45 12.25 -22.68
C SER A 222 -0.36 11.84 -21.70
N ASP A 223 -0.70 11.58 -20.44
CA ASP A 223 0.28 11.33 -19.40
C ASP A 223 0.94 9.95 -19.52
N VAL A 224 2.18 9.90 -19.06
CA VAL A 224 2.94 8.68 -18.80
C VAL A 224 3.21 8.60 -17.29
N TYR A 225 2.65 7.59 -16.66
CA TYR A 225 2.70 7.41 -15.22
C TYR A 225 3.75 6.36 -14.86
N TYR A 226 4.82 6.78 -14.18
CA TYR A 226 5.85 5.89 -13.67
C TYR A 226 5.81 5.83 -12.15
N ALA A 227 5.43 4.68 -11.60
CA ALA A 227 5.46 4.46 -10.16
C ALA A 227 6.00 3.05 -9.87
N PRO A 228 7.20 2.96 -9.24
CA PRO A 228 7.86 1.69 -8.98
C PRO A 228 7.27 1.00 -7.73
N LEU A 229 6.00 0.63 -7.83
CA LEU A 229 5.22 0.01 -6.77
C LEU A 229 4.79 -1.41 -7.17
N PRO A 230 4.68 -2.34 -6.21
CA PRO A 230 4.32 -3.72 -6.49
C PRO A 230 2.83 -3.85 -6.87
N LEU A 231 2.53 -4.68 -7.88
CA LEU A 231 1.17 -4.94 -8.35
C LEU A 231 0.32 -5.72 -7.35
N PHE A 232 0.92 -6.48 -6.45
CA PHE A 232 0.17 -7.16 -5.39
C PHE A 232 -0.40 -6.20 -4.34
N HIS A 233 -0.12 -4.90 -4.44
CA HIS A 233 -0.62 -3.87 -3.55
C HIS A 233 -1.51 -2.88 -4.29
N ILE A 234 -2.53 -2.34 -3.62
CA ILE A 234 -3.48 -1.36 -4.19
C ILE A 234 -2.78 -0.16 -4.84
N ALA A 235 -1.64 0.27 -4.29
CA ALA A 235 -0.87 1.40 -4.79
C ALA A 235 -0.25 1.12 -6.18
N GLY A 236 0.23 -0.09 -6.45
CA GLY A 236 0.74 -0.46 -7.77
C GLY A 236 -0.39 -0.77 -8.75
N GLN A 237 -1.33 -1.60 -8.34
CA GLN A 237 -2.37 -2.11 -9.23
C GLN A 237 -3.44 -1.05 -9.53
N TRP A 238 -4.01 -0.41 -8.49
CA TRP A 238 -5.15 0.49 -8.71
C TRP A 238 -4.75 1.96 -8.84
N ALA A 239 -3.80 2.43 -8.00
CA ALA A 239 -3.36 3.81 -8.13
C ALA A 239 -2.58 4.09 -9.42
N VAL A 240 -1.97 3.06 -10.03
CA VAL A 240 -1.19 3.23 -11.26
C VAL A 240 -1.92 2.57 -12.44
N VAL A 241 -1.96 1.23 -12.49
CA VAL A 241 -2.44 0.49 -13.66
C VAL A 241 -3.91 0.76 -13.96
N TYR A 242 -4.77 0.75 -12.93
CA TYR A 242 -6.19 1.02 -13.13
C TYR A 242 -6.47 2.51 -13.35
N ALA A 243 -5.76 3.40 -12.66
CA ALA A 243 -5.91 4.85 -12.86
C ALA A 243 -5.61 5.26 -14.31
N VAL A 244 -4.50 4.77 -14.89
CA VAL A 244 -4.21 5.06 -16.30
C VAL A 244 -5.21 4.41 -17.25
N ALA A 245 -5.78 3.25 -16.92
CA ALA A 245 -6.85 2.65 -17.72
C ALA A 245 -8.10 3.53 -17.72
N ILE A 246 -8.53 4.03 -16.57
CA ILE A 246 -9.67 4.96 -16.45
C ILE A 246 -9.37 6.27 -17.19
N ALA A 247 -8.16 6.81 -17.08
CA ALA A 247 -7.76 8.06 -17.74
C ALA A 247 -7.49 7.90 -19.23
N GLY A 248 -7.27 6.68 -19.74
CA GLY A 248 -6.79 6.43 -21.10
C GLY A 248 -5.32 6.86 -21.29
N ALA A 249 -4.53 6.83 -20.23
CA ALA A 249 -3.11 7.17 -20.18
C ALA A 249 -2.21 5.94 -20.36
N THR A 250 -0.91 6.08 -20.11
CA THR A 250 0.08 5.00 -20.23
C THR A 250 0.82 4.84 -18.90
N ALA A 251 1.04 3.61 -18.41
CA ALA A 251 1.90 3.34 -17.27
C ALA A 251 3.24 2.75 -17.70
N VAL A 252 4.29 3.08 -16.96
CA VAL A 252 5.58 2.39 -17.02
C VAL A 252 5.63 1.39 -15.87
N LEU A 253 5.75 0.11 -16.19
CA LEU A 253 5.84 -0.97 -15.21
C LEU A 253 7.32 -1.30 -14.98
N PRO A 254 7.90 -0.91 -13.84
CA PRO A 254 9.28 -1.24 -13.51
C PRO A 254 9.37 -2.62 -12.84
N ASP A 255 10.55 -3.21 -12.90
CA ASP A 255 10.84 -4.42 -12.13
C ASP A 255 10.90 -4.11 -10.63
N THR A 256 11.74 -3.15 -10.23
CA THR A 256 11.95 -2.75 -8.83
C THR A 256 12.30 -1.27 -8.72
N PHE A 257 12.05 -0.68 -7.53
CA PHE A 257 12.50 0.67 -7.22
C PHE A 257 14.03 0.73 -7.10
N SER A 258 14.63 1.68 -7.81
CA SER A 258 16.06 2.01 -7.72
C SER A 258 16.25 3.52 -7.65
N PRO A 259 16.70 4.08 -6.51
CA PRO A 259 16.96 5.52 -6.41
C PRO A 259 17.90 6.04 -7.48
N ALA A 260 18.96 5.27 -7.79
CA ALA A 260 19.97 5.64 -8.79
C ALA A 260 19.43 5.68 -10.23
N ARG A 261 18.37 4.92 -10.54
CA ARG A 261 17.80 4.83 -11.89
C ARG A 261 16.49 5.59 -12.05
N PHE A 262 15.89 6.08 -10.98
CA PHE A 262 14.56 6.67 -11.01
C PHE A 262 14.45 7.81 -12.03
N TRP A 263 15.30 8.83 -11.92
CA TRP A 263 15.26 10.01 -12.80
C TRP A 263 15.61 9.69 -14.25
N SER A 264 16.60 8.81 -14.48
CA SER A 264 16.92 8.35 -15.84
C SER A 264 15.76 7.58 -16.47
N THR A 265 15.01 6.78 -15.70
CA THR A 265 13.81 6.08 -16.17
C THR A 265 12.69 7.08 -16.49
N CYS A 266 12.48 8.11 -15.65
CA CYS A 266 11.52 9.18 -15.93
C CYS A 266 11.83 9.87 -17.26
N ARG A 267 13.07 10.26 -17.50
CA ARG A 267 13.52 10.89 -18.75
C ARG A 267 13.37 9.95 -19.95
N GLN A 268 13.78 8.69 -19.83
CA GLN A 268 13.70 7.69 -20.88
C GLN A 268 12.28 7.48 -21.39
N HIS A 269 11.32 7.36 -20.48
CA HIS A 269 9.92 7.11 -20.80
C HIS A 269 9.08 8.38 -20.89
N LYS A 270 9.68 9.56 -20.68
CA LYS A 270 9.00 10.86 -20.62
C LYS A 270 7.84 10.84 -19.61
N ALA A 271 8.11 10.29 -18.42
CA ALA A 271 7.11 10.21 -17.37
C ALA A 271 6.70 11.61 -16.90
N THR A 272 5.39 11.83 -16.75
CA THR A 272 4.81 13.11 -16.33
C THR A 272 4.23 13.06 -14.92
N CYS A 273 3.87 11.86 -14.46
CA CYS A 273 3.30 11.62 -13.14
C CYS A 273 4.03 10.49 -12.41
N SER A 274 4.07 10.57 -11.07
CA SER A 274 4.61 9.49 -10.23
C SER A 274 3.85 9.35 -8.91
N PHE A 275 3.94 8.16 -8.30
CA PHE A 275 3.56 7.92 -6.91
C PHE A 275 4.75 7.35 -6.15
N LEU A 276 5.14 8.02 -5.09
CA LEU A 276 6.24 7.67 -4.21
C LEU A 276 5.73 7.43 -2.79
N LEU A 277 6.17 6.35 -2.19
CA LEU A 277 6.09 6.26 -0.74
C LEU A 277 7.06 7.26 -0.11
N GLY A 278 6.76 7.76 1.09
CA GLY A 278 7.64 8.73 1.78
C GLY A 278 9.09 8.26 1.89
N ALA A 279 9.32 6.96 2.16
CA ALA A 279 10.66 6.38 2.18
C ALA A 279 11.37 6.49 0.81
N MET A 280 10.63 6.29 -0.30
CA MET A 280 11.19 6.42 -1.65
C MET A 280 11.56 7.87 -1.96
N ALA A 281 10.67 8.81 -1.63
CA ALA A 281 10.93 10.24 -1.79
C ALA A 281 12.15 10.69 -0.99
N ASN A 282 12.29 10.21 0.25
CA ASN A 282 13.44 10.48 1.10
C ASN A 282 14.75 9.92 0.49
N LEU A 283 14.73 8.68 -0.03
CA LEU A 283 15.89 8.09 -0.70
C LEU A 283 16.31 8.87 -1.96
N LEU A 284 15.35 9.41 -2.72
CA LEU A 284 15.62 10.27 -3.87
C LEU A 284 16.21 11.62 -3.43
N TYR A 285 15.61 12.24 -2.41
CA TYR A 285 16.07 13.52 -1.89
C TYR A 285 17.48 13.47 -1.31
N ARG A 286 17.84 12.36 -0.65
CA ARG A 286 19.18 12.15 -0.07
C ARG A 286 20.28 11.82 -1.10
N GLN A 287 19.95 11.61 -2.39
CA GLN A 287 20.98 11.52 -3.42
C GLN A 287 21.78 12.85 -3.50
N PRO A 288 23.10 12.80 -3.80
CA PRO A 288 23.85 14.01 -4.00
C PRO A 288 23.17 14.93 -5.01
N PRO A 289 23.09 16.25 -4.75
CA PRO A 289 22.53 17.20 -5.71
C PRO A 289 23.28 17.17 -7.04
N ALA A 290 22.52 17.17 -8.14
CA ALA A 290 23.05 17.22 -9.50
C ALA A 290 22.50 18.46 -10.24
N SER A 291 23.26 19.00 -11.19
CA SER A 291 22.85 20.17 -11.95
C SER A 291 21.63 19.91 -12.86
N ASP A 292 21.32 18.65 -13.14
CA ASP A 292 20.21 18.20 -13.95
C ASP A 292 19.02 17.65 -13.13
N ASP A 293 18.99 17.86 -11.82
CA ASP A 293 17.90 17.36 -10.96
C ASP A 293 16.52 17.86 -11.41
N ALA A 294 16.42 19.11 -11.86
CA ALA A 294 15.18 19.68 -12.41
C ALA A 294 15.00 19.42 -13.92
N ASP A 295 16.02 18.89 -14.61
CA ASP A 295 15.93 18.54 -16.04
C ASP A 295 15.32 17.14 -16.20
N ASN A 296 14.05 17.05 -15.86
CA ASN A 296 13.25 15.82 -15.99
C ASN A 296 11.86 16.16 -16.55
N THR A 297 11.11 15.14 -16.96
CA THR A 297 9.76 15.31 -17.53
C THR A 297 8.65 15.19 -16.50
N LEU A 298 9.01 14.88 -15.24
CA LEU A 298 8.05 14.65 -14.19
C LEU A 298 7.45 15.99 -13.73
N GLU A 299 6.14 16.09 -13.74
CA GLU A 299 5.40 17.32 -13.41
C GLU A 299 4.72 17.19 -12.04
N ARG A 300 4.13 16.03 -11.76
CA ARG A 300 3.23 15.82 -10.63
C ARG A 300 3.54 14.53 -9.90
N VAL A 301 3.66 14.61 -8.59
CA VAL A 301 4.02 13.48 -7.73
C VAL A 301 3.04 13.36 -6.55
N LEU A 302 2.49 12.17 -6.35
CA LEU A 302 1.79 11.82 -5.12
C LEU A 302 2.82 11.26 -4.14
N ILE A 303 2.98 11.84 -2.96
CA ILE A 303 3.89 11.35 -1.91
C ILE A 303 3.07 11.00 -0.66
N VAL A 304 3.13 9.75 -0.22
CA VAL A 304 2.35 9.27 0.94
C VAL A 304 3.23 8.41 1.86
N PRO A 305 3.37 8.78 3.13
CA PRO A 305 3.15 10.12 3.68
C PRO A 305 4.15 11.15 3.12
N LEU A 306 3.88 12.43 3.33
CA LEU A 306 4.84 13.50 2.99
C LEU A 306 6.16 13.31 3.75
N VAL A 307 7.24 13.80 3.16
CA VAL A 307 8.54 13.92 3.82
C VAL A 307 8.68 15.32 4.43
N PRO A 308 9.43 15.48 5.54
CA PRO A 308 9.63 16.79 6.15
C PRO A 308 10.16 17.85 5.17
N GLU A 309 11.05 17.43 4.27
CA GLU A 309 11.72 18.27 3.28
C GLU A 309 10.92 18.42 1.97
N VAL A 310 9.58 18.30 2.02
CA VAL A 310 8.75 18.29 0.80
C VAL A 310 8.88 19.55 -0.04
N GLU A 311 9.03 20.72 0.56
CA GLU A 311 9.18 21.97 -0.19
C GLU A 311 10.53 22.02 -0.90
N ASP A 312 11.61 21.58 -0.25
CA ASP A 312 12.93 21.46 -0.88
C ASP A 312 12.90 20.40 -2.00
N PHE A 313 12.16 19.31 -1.80
CA PHE A 313 11.94 18.29 -2.83
C PHE A 313 11.24 18.88 -4.07
N LYS A 314 10.16 19.65 -3.88
CA LYS A 314 9.44 20.34 -4.96
C LYS A 314 10.36 21.28 -5.73
N GLN A 315 11.14 22.08 -5.01
CA GLN A 315 12.04 23.05 -5.60
C GLN A 315 13.20 22.38 -6.34
N ARG A 316 13.84 21.38 -5.72
CA ARG A 316 14.98 20.67 -6.29
C ARG A 316 14.64 19.96 -7.59
N PHE A 317 13.51 19.26 -7.64
CA PHE A 317 13.12 18.43 -8.79
C PHE A 317 12.13 19.10 -9.74
N GLY A 318 11.68 20.32 -9.44
CA GLY A 318 10.76 21.08 -10.28
C GLY A 318 9.37 20.46 -10.40
N VAL A 319 8.88 19.78 -9.36
CA VAL A 319 7.62 19.02 -9.39
C VAL A 319 6.55 19.58 -8.45
N LEU A 320 5.29 19.42 -8.83
CA LEU A 320 4.15 19.60 -7.94
C LEU A 320 3.93 18.35 -7.10
N VAL A 321 3.67 18.53 -5.81
CA VAL A 321 3.44 17.40 -4.89
C VAL A 321 2.03 17.47 -4.30
N SER A 322 1.34 16.34 -4.31
CA SER A 322 0.08 16.10 -3.63
C SER A 322 0.24 14.98 -2.61
N THR A 323 -0.68 14.90 -1.64
CA THR A 323 -0.72 13.81 -0.66
C THR A 323 -2.15 13.45 -0.29
N THR A 324 -2.30 12.32 0.39
CA THR A 324 -3.56 11.80 0.90
C THR A 324 -3.31 10.98 2.15
N TRP A 325 -4.37 10.73 2.91
CA TRP A 325 -4.44 9.68 3.91
C TRP A 325 -5.46 8.65 3.44
N GLY A 326 -5.15 7.38 3.64
CA GLY A 326 -6.03 6.30 3.23
C GLY A 326 -5.48 4.92 3.51
N GLY A 327 -6.22 3.92 3.10
CA GLY A 327 -5.86 2.52 3.30
C GLY A 327 -6.70 1.59 2.44
N THR A 328 -6.36 0.30 2.48
CA THR A 328 -7.05 -0.71 1.69
C THR A 328 -8.54 -0.79 2.05
N GLU A 329 -8.89 -0.56 3.30
CA GLU A 329 -10.26 -0.65 3.80
C GLU A 329 -11.14 0.56 3.40
N MET A 330 -10.54 1.74 3.20
CA MET A 330 -11.29 3.01 3.14
C MET A 330 -10.98 3.89 1.93
N ASN A 331 -10.13 3.45 1.00
CA ASN A 331 -9.63 4.27 -0.10
C ASN A 331 -8.76 5.46 0.35
N CYS A 332 -8.95 6.60 -0.31
CA CYS A 332 -8.28 7.87 -0.02
C CYS A 332 -9.32 8.92 0.38
N PRO A 333 -9.75 8.97 1.65
CA PRO A 333 -10.78 9.91 2.08
C PRO A 333 -10.35 11.37 2.04
N THR A 334 -9.05 11.66 1.91
CA THR A 334 -8.52 13.03 1.91
C THR A 334 -7.78 13.38 0.63
N ARG A 335 -7.67 14.67 0.34
CA ARG A 335 -6.91 15.23 -0.79
C ARG A 335 -6.26 16.54 -0.37
N SER A 336 -4.98 16.73 -0.67
CA SER A 336 -4.29 17.99 -0.34
C SER A 336 -4.35 19.04 -1.45
N GLY A 337 -4.57 18.61 -2.71
CA GLY A 337 -4.18 19.44 -3.85
C GLY A 337 -2.66 19.58 -3.94
N PHE A 338 -2.18 20.52 -4.76
CA PHE A 338 -0.74 20.78 -4.94
C PHE A 338 -0.21 21.90 -4.04
N GLU A 339 -1.11 22.68 -3.44
CA GLU A 339 -0.77 23.70 -2.44
C GLU A 339 -0.89 23.07 -1.04
N LEU A 340 0.25 22.72 -0.48
CA LEU A 340 0.32 22.10 0.83
C LEU A 340 0.37 23.16 1.93
N PRO A 341 -0.49 23.10 2.97
CA PRO A 341 -0.41 24.03 4.09
C PRO A 341 0.89 23.88 4.87
N ASN A 342 1.42 22.67 4.96
CA ASN A 342 2.72 22.31 5.54
C ASN A 342 3.09 20.86 5.21
N ALA A 343 4.29 20.43 5.58
CA ALA A 343 4.82 19.09 5.32
C ALA A 343 4.18 17.95 6.15
N ARG A 344 3.29 18.27 7.10
CA ARG A 344 2.65 17.27 7.99
C ARG A 344 1.22 16.96 7.59
N THR A 345 0.64 17.73 6.67
CA THR A 345 -0.75 17.53 6.25
C THR A 345 -0.94 16.19 5.54
N CYS A 346 -2.09 15.59 5.73
CA CYS A 346 -2.58 14.49 4.89
C CYS A 346 -3.82 14.91 4.08
N GLY A 347 -4.03 16.22 3.90
CA GLY A 347 -5.09 16.82 3.09
C GLY A 347 -6.36 17.15 3.86
N ARG A 348 -7.40 17.48 3.12
CA ARG A 348 -8.76 17.72 3.61
C ARG A 348 -9.69 16.62 3.16
N VAL A 349 -10.76 16.40 3.90
CA VAL A 349 -11.79 15.41 3.54
C VAL A 349 -12.43 15.74 2.19
N ASP A 350 -12.53 14.72 1.33
CA ASP A 350 -13.39 14.78 0.14
C ASP A 350 -14.85 14.60 0.56
N ASN A 351 -15.50 15.71 0.92
CA ASN A 351 -16.85 15.71 1.45
C ASN A 351 -17.94 15.27 0.46
N ASP A 352 -17.63 15.16 -0.83
CA ASP A 352 -18.56 14.62 -1.82
C ASP A 352 -18.67 13.09 -1.72
N LEU A 353 -17.62 12.45 -1.21
CA LEU A 353 -17.50 10.99 -1.15
C LEU A 353 -17.48 10.42 0.26
N TYR A 354 -16.94 11.15 1.23
CA TYR A 354 -16.70 10.64 2.57
C TYR A 354 -17.17 11.61 3.64
N GLU A 355 -17.50 11.06 4.78
CA GLU A 355 -17.60 11.74 6.05
C GLU A 355 -16.50 11.18 6.95
N VAL A 356 -15.70 12.05 7.53
CA VAL A 356 -14.61 11.68 8.45
C VAL A 356 -14.81 12.44 9.73
N ARG A 357 -14.73 11.75 10.87
CA ARG A 357 -14.74 12.34 12.20
C ARG A 357 -13.51 11.91 12.96
N ILE A 358 -13.08 12.73 13.88
CA ILE A 358 -12.05 12.41 14.86
C ILE A 358 -12.77 12.25 16.19
N VAL A 359 -12.65 11.06 16.80
CA VAL A 359 -13.46 10.67 17.97
C VAL A 359 -12.61 10.19 19.13
N ASP A 360 -13.18 10.28 20.32
CA ASP A 360 -12.63 9.67 21.55
C ASP A 360 -12.94 8.16 21.62
N GLU A 361 -12.57 7.52 22.73
CA GLU A 361 -12.81 6.10 23.01
C GLU A 361 -14.29 5.68 23.10
N ASN A 362 -15.19 6.67 23.28
CA ASN A 362 -16.65 6.50 23.38
C ASN A 362 -17.37 6.94 22.09
N ASP A 363 -16.63 7.17 20.99
CA ASP A 363 -17.12 7.66 19.70
C ASP A 363 -17.73 9.08 19.74
N ASN A 364 -17.42 9.89 20.74
CA ASN A 364 -17.78 11.31 20.75
C ASN A 364 -16.80 12.10 19.87
N GLU A 365 -17.35 12.98 19.06
CA GLU A 365 -16.55 13.84 18.16
C GLU A 365 -15.72 14.84 18.97
N LEU A 366 -14.44 14.94 18.62
CA LEU A 366 -13.47 15.82 19.28
C LEU A 366 -13.35 17.15 18.51
N PRO A 367 -13.09 18.26 19.24
CA PRO A 367 -12.90 19.56 18.59
C PRO A 367 -11.56 19.64 17.83
N PRO A 368 -11.42 20.60 16.91
CA PRO A 368 -10.15 20.89 16.25
C PRO A 368 -9.00 21.09 17.27
N GLY A 369 -7.81 20.62 16.93
CA GLY A 369 -6.61 20.65 17.76
C GLY A 369 -6.48 19.49 18.75
N VAL A 370 -7.48 18.61 18.84
CA VAL A 370 -7.43 17.42 19.70
C VAL A 370 -7.29 16.17 18.82
N ALA A 371 -6.30 15.33 19.16
CA ALA A 371 -6.06 14.08 18.47
C ALA A 371 -7.01 12.97 18.95
N GLY A 372 -7.53 12.16 18.01
CA GLY A 372 -8.39 11.02 18.29
C GLY A 372 -8.41 10.03 17.15
N GLU A 373 -9.16 8.94 17.28
CA GLU A 373 -9.31 7.96 16.22
C GLU A 373 -10.11 8.59 15.05
N ALA A 374 -9.57 8.45 13.83
CA ALA A 374 -10.31 8.81 12.64
C ALA A 374 -11.29 7.70 12.27
N VAL A 375 -12.57 8.06 12.15
CA VAL A 375 -13.62 7.16 11.70
C VAL A 375 -14.19 7.64 10.39
N VAL A 376 -14.48 6.73 9.48
CA VAL A 376 -14.87 7.03 8.10
C VAL A 376 -16.25 6.45 7.79
N ARG A 377 -17.06 7.21 7.07
CA ARG A 377 -18.32 6.74 6.49
C ARG A 377 -18.42 7.17 5.02
N PRO A 378 -18.69 6.23 4.07
CA PRO A 378 -18.85 6.58 2.67
C PRO A 378 -20.20 7.27 2.44
N ARG A 379 -20.23 8.26 1.56
CA ARG A 379 -21.47 8.92 1.09
C ARG A 379 -22.07 8.25 -0.15
N LYS A 380 -21.31 7.36 -0.79
CA LYS A 380 -21.77 6.53 -1.91
C LYS A 380 -21.63 5.06 -1.56
N PRO A 381 -22.51 4.19 -2.06
CA PRO A 381 -22.40 2.76 -1.83
C PRO A 381 -21.16 2.18 -2.54
N TRP A 382 -20.56 1.17 -1.94
CA TRP A 382 -19.52 0.32 -2.52
C TRP A 382 -18.18 1.00 -2.82
N ILE A 383 -17.90 2.15 -2.22
CA ILE A 383 -16.62 2.87 -2.41
C ILE A 383 -15.60 2.61 -1.29
N VAL A 384 -15.91 1.76 -0.35
CA VAL A 384 -15.03 1.26 0.72
C VAL A 384 -15.19 -0.25 0.85
N MET A 385 -14.40 -0.89 1.70
CA MET A 385 -14.45 -2.34 1.86
C MET A 385 -15.86 -2.88 2.13
N ALA A 386 -16.20 -4.01 1.55
CA ALA A 386 -17.43 -4.72 1.86
C ALA A 386 -17.34 -5.50 3.20
N GLY A 387 -16.15 -5.70 3.72
CA GLY A 387 -15.86 -6.38 4.97
C GLY A 387 -14.54 -7.14 4.93
N TYR A 388 -14.29 -7.95 5.96
CA TYR A 388 -13.14 -8.86 6.01
C TYR A 388 -13.54 -10.26 5.54
N TRP A 389 -12.73 -10.82 4.65
CA TRP A 389 -12.94 -12.12 4.03
C TRP A 389 -12.99 -13.23 5.08
N ARG A 390 -14.10 -13.99 5.11
CA ARG A 390 -14.36 -15.12 6.03
C ARG A 390 -14.35 -14.78 7.53
N HIS A 391 -14.27 -13.48 7.88
CA HIS A 391 -14.22 -12.99 9.25
C HIS A 391 -15.30 -11.90 9.51
N PRO A 392 -16.58 -12.29 9.53
CA PRO A 392 -17.67 -11.33 9.76
C PRO A 392 -17.57 -10.63 11.12
N GLU A 393 -17.04 -11.29 12.15
CA GLU A 393 -16.80 -10.71 13.47
C GLU A 393 -15.81 -9.53 13.43
N TRP A 394 -14.77 -9.60 12.60
CA TRP A 394 -13.84 -8.48 12.41
C TRP A 394 -14.49 -7.33 11.65
N THR A 395 -15.40 -7.66 10.72
CA THR A 395 -16.18 -6.66 10.00
C THR A 395 -17.09 -5.89 10.95
N VAL A 396 -17.84 -6.59 11.81
CA VAL A 396 -18.70 -5.96 12.82
C VAL A 396 -17.90 -5.08 13.77
N GLN A 397 -16.73 -5.56 14.22
CA GLN A 397 -15.84 -4.78 15.09
C GLN A 397 -15.31 -3.52 14.40
N ALA A 398 -14.93 -3.61 13.12
CA ALA A 398 -14.42 -2.46 12.37
C ALA A 398 -15.52 -1.42 12.07
N TRP A 399 -16.78 -1.88 11.90
CA TRP A 399 -17.94 -1.04 11.60
C TRP A 399 -18.81 -0.73 12.82
N ARG A 400 -18.22 -0.72 14.02
CA ARG A 400 -18.98 -0.39 15.23
C ARG A 400 -19.59 1.00 15.09
N ASN A 401 -20.79 1.18 15.65
CA ASN A 401 -21.54 2.44 15.63
C ASN A 401 -21.77 3.02 14.21
N LEU A 402 -21.77 2.14 13.18
CA LEU A 402 -21.96 2.50 11.76
C LEU A 402 -20.86 3.41 11.17
N TRP A 403 -19.69 3.38 11.77
CA TRP A 403 -18.48 4.02 11.28
C TRP A 403 -17.37 2.99 11.08
N LEU A 404 -16.59 3.14 10.01
CA LEU A 404 -15.38 2.37 9.83
C LEU A 404 -14.29 2.95 10.73
N HIS A 405 -13.91 2.20 11.74
CA HIS A 405 -12.81 2.51 12.65
C HIS A 405 -11.49 2.15 12.00
N THR A 406 -10.68 3.18 11.72
CA THR A 406 -9.47 3.02 10.92
C THR A 406 -8.27 2.53 11.72
N GLY A 407 -8.30 2.72 13.03
CA GLY A 407 -7.16 2.51 13.92
C GLY A 407 -6.04 3.53 13.72
N ASP A 408 -6.30 4.62 12.99
CA ASP A 408 -5.40 5.76 12.81
C ASP A 408 -5.83 6.92 13.69
N MET A 409 -4.89 7.50 14.43
CA MET A 409 -5.11 8.75 15.17
C MET A 409 -4.77 9.93 14.26
N LEU A 410 -5.74 10.83 14.11
CA LEU A 410 -5.59 12.08 13.37
C LEU A 410 -5.95 13.27 14.26
N MET A 411 -5.57 14.45 13.81
CA MET A 411 -5.97 15.74 14.35
C MET A 411 -6.41 16.63 13.19
N ALA A 412 -7.47 17.42 13.39
CA ALA A 412 -7.89 18.46 12.46
C ALA A 412 -7.44 19.84 12.96
N ASP A 413 -7.05 20.76 12.06
CA ASP A 413 -6.97 22.17 12.40
C ASP A 413 -8.31 22.89 12.22
N ALA A 414 -8.34 24.20 12.54
CA ALA A 414 -9.55 25.01 12.41
C ALA A 414 -9.99 25.20 10.94
N GLU A 415 -9.06 25.05 10.00
CA GLU A 415 -9.28 25.13 8.56
C GLU A 415 -9.74 23.81 7.93
N GLY A 416 -9.77 22.71 8.72
CA GLY A 416 -10.17 21.36 8.31
C GLY A 416 -9.07 20.56 7.60
N ASN A 417 -7.81 20.98 7.69
CA ASN A 417 -6.69 20.13 7.27
C ASN A 417 -6.49 19.03 8.30
N LEU A 418 -6.26 17.82 7.82
CA LEU A 418 -6.00 16.65 8.66
C LEU A 418 -4.49 16.37 8.76
N TYR A 419 -4.09 15.91 9.92
CA TYR A 419 -2.72 15.58 10.29
C TYR A 419 -2.70 14.18 10.90
N PHE A 420 -1.89 13.29 10.33
CA PHE A 420 -1.68 11.97 10.89
C PHE A 420 -0.81 12.08 12.14
N VAL A 421 -1.30 11.57 13.25
CA VAL A 421 -0.60 11.61 14.55
C VAL A 421 0.13 10.29 14.79
N ASP A 422 -0.59 9.16 14.75
CA ASP A 422 -0.02 7.83 14.94
C ASP A 422 -1.07 6.73 14.61
N ARG A 423 -0.69 5.48 14.78
CA ARG A 423 -1.64 4.38 14.93
C ARG A 423 -2.18 4.35 16.36
N THR A 424 -3.46 4.13 16.56
CA THR A 424 -4.08 4.04 17.89
C THR A 424 -3.35 3.08 18.84
N LYS A 425 -2.74 2.01 18.28
CA LYS A 425 -1.99 0.99 19.02
C LYS A 425 -0.51 1.33 19.23
N ASP A 426 0.02 2.31 18.51
CA ASP A 426 1.41 2.77 18.61
C ASP A 426 1.53 4.06 19.42
N ALA A 427 0.43 4.80 19.59
CA ALA A 427 0.37 5.94 20.49
C ALA A 427 0.63 5.49 21.94
N ILE A 428 1.45 6.26 22.63
CA ILE A 428 1.92 5.93 23.99
C ILE A 428 1.17 6.80 24.99
N ARG A 429 0.46 6.20 25.94
CA ARG A 429 -0.21 6.94 27.00
C ARG A 429 0.67 6.96 28.24
N ARG A 430 1.18 8.15 28.56
CA ARG A 430 2.10 8.34 29.70
C ARG A 430 1.67 9.49 30.58
N ARG A 431 1.29 9.22 31.82
CA ARG A 431 0.88 10.24 32.82
C ARG A 431 -0.25 11.14 32.36
N GLY A 432 -1.22 10.56 31.63
CA GLY A 432 -2.35 11.30 31.07
C GLY A 432 -2.07 12.00 29.73
N GLU A 433 -0.83 12.00 29.24
CA GLU A 433 -0.44 12.56 27.95
C GLU A 433 -0.44 11.48 26.88
N ASN A 434 -0.97 11.82 25.70
CA ASN A 434 -0.87 10.99 24.49
C ASN A 434 0.38 11.40 23.71
N ILE A 435 1.30 10.47 23.53
CA ILE A 435 2.58 10.68 22.86
C ILE A 435 2.52 9.98 21.50
N SER A 436 2.77 10.70 20.44
CA SER A 436 2.99 10.12 19.12
C SER A 436 4.35 9.43 19.08
N SER A 437 4.35 8.13 18.85
CA SER A 437 5.60 7.39 18.64
C SER A 437 6.35 7.92 17.43
N MET A 438 5.63 8.36 16.38
CA MET A 438 6.20 8.91 15.17
C MET A 438 6.91 10.26 15.41
N GLU A 439 6.36 11.14 16.26
CA GLU A 439 7.05 12.40 16.61
C GLU A 439 8.37 12.15 17.33
N VAL A 440 8.39 11.20 18.25
CA VAL A 440 9.62 10.82 18.94
C VAL A 440 10.63 10.18 17.98
N GLU A 441 10.17 9.34 17.06
CA GLU A 441 11.01 8.74 16.00
C GLU A 441 11.62 9.78 15.08
N GLN A 442 10.87 10.81 14.68
CA GLN A 442 11.37 11.90 13.84
C GLN A 442 12.55 12.63 14.51
N GLU A 443 12.41 12.94 15.81
CA GLU A 443 13.48 13.62 16.55
C GLU A 443 14.69 12.71 16.79
N ILE A 444 14.50 11.41 17.03
CA ILE A 444 15.60 10.44 17.12
C ILE A 444 16.32 10.32 15.77
N ASN A 445 15.58 10.24 14.68
CA ASN A 445 16.12 10.12 13.32
C ASN A 445 16.87 11.39 12.86
N ALA A 446 16.60 12.55 13.47
CA ALA A 446 17.35 13.78 13.22
C ALA A 446 18.78 13.77 13.83
N HIS A 447 19.09 12.81 14.71
CA HIS A 447 20.45 12.67 15.23
C HIS A 447 21.44 12.24 14.14
N PRO A 448 22.63 12.88 14.01
CA PRO A 448 23.55 12.62 12.91
C PRO A 448 24.02 11.17 12.80
N ASP A 449 24.13 10.45 13.91
CA ASP A 449 24.63 9.09 13.97
C ASP A 449 23.54 8.02 13.87
N VAL A 450 22.26 8.41 13.81
CA VAL A 450 21.12 7.47 13.72
C VAL A 450 20.76 7.24 12.26
N LEU A 451 20.58 5.96 11.90
CA LEU A 451 20.07 5.54 10.60
C LEU A 451 18.54 5.53 10.60
N GLU A 452 17.95 4.85 11.58
CA GLU A 452 16.51 4.74 11.77
C GLU A 452 16.17 4.37 13.22
N ALA A 453 14.96 4.68 13.65
CA ALA A 453 14.47 4.32 14.98
C ALA A 453 13.01 3.87 14.94
N ALA A 454 12.61 3.05 15.89
CA ALA A 454 11.24 2.70 16.20
C ALA A 454 10.95 2.99 17.67
N VAL A 455 9.81 3.63 17.92
CA VAL A 455 9.35 3.97 19.27
C VAL A 455 8.07 3.20 19.57
N ILE A 456 8.03 2.56 20.72
CA ILE A 456 6.94 1.69 21.15
C ILE A 456 6.52 1.99 22.59
N PRO A 457 5.23 1.78 22.92
CA PRO A 457 4.80 1.70 24.31
C PRO A 457 5.31 0.44 24.97
N VAL A 458 5.78 0.55 26.22
CA VAL A 458 6.06 -0.58 27.11
C VAL A 458 5.34 -0.39 28.43
N ALA A 459 4.97 -1.49 29.08
CA ALA A 459 4.30 -1.44 30.36
C ALA A 459 5.17 -0.74 31.42
N ALA A 460 4.56 0.09 32.24
CA ALA A 460 5.23 0.81 33.34
C ALA A 460 4.76 0.28 34.70
N GLU A 461 5.65 0.34 35.71
CA GLU A 461 5.31 -0.08 37.07
C GLU A 461 4.37 0.89 37.80
N VAL A 462 4.40 2.18 37.46
CA VAL A 462 3.72 3.26 38.18
C VAL A 462 2.79 4.09 37.31
N THR A 463 2.94 4.03 35.98
CA THR A 463 2.13 4.76 34.98
C THR A 463 1.47 3.79 34.01
N GLU A 464 0.60 4.29 33.11
CA GLU A 464 -0.03 3.43 32.10
C GLU A 464 1.03 2.80 31.19
N GLN A 465 1.94 3.62 30.64
CA GLN A 465 2.99 3.17 29.72
C GLN A 465 4.25 4.04 29.86
N GLU A 466 5.38 3.53 29.37
CA GLU A 466 6.64 4.25 29.20
C GLU A 466 7.10 4.23 27.74
N VAL A 467 7.89 5.23 27.36
CA VAL A 467 8.44 5.36 26.01
C VAL A 467 9.72 4.52 25.90
N MET A 468 9.74 3.57 24.98
CA MET A 468 10.93 2.79 24.59
C MET A 468 11.30 3.07 23.15
N ALA A 469 12.56 3.41 22.89
CA ALA A 469 13.08 3.57 21.53
C ALA A 469 14.10 2.47 21.20
N ILE A 470 13.93 1.86 20.04
CA ILE A 470 14.89 0.94 19.42
C ILE A 470 15.58 1.70 18.29
N VAL A 471 16.90 1.84 18.36
CA VAL A 471 17.68 2.72 17.51
C VAL A 471 18.69 1.90 16.70
N VAL A 472 18.73 2.13 15.39
CA VAL A 472 19.77 1.57 14.51
C VAL A 472 20.75 2.68 14.18
N PRO A 473 22.02 2.57 14.63
CA PRO A 473 23.07 3.52 14.28
C PRO A 473 23.45 3.46 12.79
N LYS A 474 23.97 4.56 12.25
CA LYS A 474 24.63 4.53 10.93
C LYS A 474 25.86 3.63 10.96
N PRO A 475 26.26 3.05 9.82
CA PRO A 475 27.47 2.25 9.73
C PRO A 475 28.70 3.02 10.25
N GLY A 476 29.43 2.40 11.18
CA GLY A 476 30.61 3.00 11.82
C GLY A 476 30.34 3.98 12.96
N CYS A 477 29.06 4.27 13.27
CA CYS A 477 28.67 5.09 14.41
C CYS A 477 28.25 4.22 15.59
N ASN A 478 28.49 4.72 16.80
CA ASN A 478 28.08 4.07 18.05
C ASN A 478 27.71 5.16 19.09
N PRO A 479 26.54 5.83 18.91
CA PRO A 479 26.13 6.90 19.82
C PRO A 479 25.91 6.33 21.23
N ALA A 480 26.42 7.05 22.24
CA ALA A 480 26.14 6.71 23.63
C ALA A 480 24.66 7.03 23.96
N PRO A 481 23.97 6.18 24.76
CA PRO A 481 22.60 6.43 25.16
C PRO A 481 22.41 7.82 25.79
N GLU A 482 23.33 8.24 26.64
CA GLU A 482 23.32 9.53 27.33
C GLU A 482 23.40 10.71 26.34
N ALA A 483 24.22 10.60 25.30
CA ALA A 483 24.35 11.60 24.26
C ALA A 483 23.06 11.76 23.45
N LEU A 484 22.40 10.63 23.14
CA LEU A 484 21.12 10.64 22.44
C LEU A 484 20.02 11.28 23.30
N ILE A 485 19.96 10.95 24.60
CA ILE A 485 19.01 11.59 25.54
C ILE A 485 19.30 13.10 25.67
N ALA A 486 20.57 13.50 25.75
CA ALA A 486 20.92 14.92 25.80
C ALA A 486 20.45 15.67 24.53
N PHE A 487 20.63 15.08 23.36
CA PHE A 487 20.13 15.61 22.08
C PHE A 487 18.61 15.76 22.07
N LEU A 488 17.88 14.77 22.59
CA LEU A 488 16.42 14.76 22.63
C LEU A 488 15.85 15.73 23.68
N ASN A 489 16.54 15.96 24.76
CA ASN A 489 16.13 16.90 25.82
C ASN A 489 15.97 18.35 25.31
N ASP A 490 16.66 18.73 24.25
CA ASP A 490 16.56 20.07 23.66
C ASP A 490 15.47 20.14 22.56
N ARG A 491 14.84 19.01 22.23
CA ARG A 491 13.93 18.85 21.08
C ARG A 491 12.54 18.35 21.43
N LEU A 492 12.44 17.56 22.50
CA LEU A 492 11.19 16.96 22.92
C LEU A 492 10.74 17.47 24.29
N PRO A 493 9.42 17.61 24.51
CA PRO A 493 8.88 17.76 25.84
C PRO A 493 9.34 16.62 26.75
N TYR A 494 9.57 16.93 28.02
CA TYR A 494 10.13 15.97 28.99
C TYR A 494 9.39 14.62 29.09
N PHE A 495 8.08 14.63 28.85
CA PHE A 495 7.25 13.42 28.90
C PHE A 495 7.39 12.54 27.65
N MET A 496 7.89 13.09 26.52
CA MET A 496 8.14 12.36 25.28
C MET A 496 9.55 11.74 25.23
N VAL A 497 10.49 12.23 26.05
CA VAL A 497 11.86 11.70 26.07
C VAL A 497 11.86 10.24 26.54
N PRO A 498 12.44 9.31 25.76
CA PRO A 498 12.43 7.89 26.07
C PRO A 498 13.02 7.57 27.45
N ARG A 499 12.37 6.70 28.20
CA ARG A 499 12.97 6.07 29.37
C ARG A 499 13.92 4.96 28.97
N TYR A 500 13.50 4.13 28.00
CA TYR A 500 14.22 2.97 27.57
C TYR A 500 14.81 3.16 26.18
N LEU A 501 16.10 2.77 26.02
CA LEU A 501 16.79 2.75 24.74
C LEU A 501 17.39 1.35 24.51
N GLU A 502 17.27 0.87 23.27
CA GLU A 502 17.96 -0.33 22.84
C GLU A 502 18.59 -0.10 21.47
N PHE A 503 19.87 -0.44 21.29
CA PHE A 503 20.53 -0.36 20.01
C PHE A 503 20.45 -1.70 19.30
N ALA A 504 20.03 -1.68 18.04
CA ALA A 504 19.89 -2.86 17.19
C ALA A 504 20.67 -2.69 15.87
N SER A 505 21.06 -3.79 15.25
CA SER A 505 21.67 -3.78 13.93
C SER A 505 20.67 -3.48 12.81
N GLU A 506 19.40 -3.85 13.02
CA GLU A 506 18.29 -3.63 12.10
C GLU A 506 16.95 -3.64 12.82
N LEU A 507 15.93 -3.03 12.23
CA LEU A 507 14.54 -3.12 12.68
C LEU A 507 13.77 -4.17 11.88
N PRO A 508 12.85 -4.93 12.51
CA PRO A 508 11.96 -5.83 11.80
C PRO A 508 11.05 -5.02 10.86
N LYS A 509 11.05 -5.37 9.58
CA LYS A 509 10.28 -4.67 8.55
C LYS A 509 9.33 -5.60 7.82
N THR A 510 8.22 -5.05 7.35
CA THR A 510 7.39 -5.70 6.35
C THR A 510 8.14 -5.72 5.01
N PRO A 511 7.73 -6.56 4.07
CA PRO A 511 8.29 -6.58 2.73
C PRO A 511 8.14 -5.26 1.96
N THR A 512 7.22 -4.40 2.38
CA THR A 512 7.04 -3.03 1.86
C THR A 512 7.89 -2.00 2.59
N GLY A 513 8.81 -2.42 3.46
CA GLY A 513 9.73 -1.56 4.19
C GLY A 513 9.14 -0.88 5.44
N LYS A 514 7.91 -1.18 5.84
CA LYS A 514 7.30 -0.64 7.07
C LYS A 514 7.83 -1.39 8.30
N ILE A 515 8.20 -0.65 9.35
CA ILE A 515 8.64 -1.22 10.61
C ILE A 515 7.49 -2.00 11.28
N GLN A 516 7.79 -3.22 11.72
CA GLN A 516 6.84 -4.08 12.42
C GLN A 516 6.89 -3.82 13.93
N LYS A 517 6.33 -2.68 14.37
CA LYS A 517 6.31 -2.29 15.79
C LYS A 517 5.67 -3.34 16.70
N TYR A 518 4.72 -4.13 16.19
CA TYR A 518 4.11 -5.20 16.97
C TYR A 518 5.13 -6.24 17.45
N ALA A 519 6.07 -6.63 16.58
CA ALA A 519 7.13 -7.58 16.96
C ALA A 519 8.08 -6.99 18.03
N LEU A 520 8.31 -5.68 17.95
CA LEU A 520 9.09 -4.97 18.97
C LEU A 520 8.33 -4.90 20.31
N ARG A 521 7.00 -4.64 20.29
CA ARG A 521 6.15 -4.63 21.48
C ARG A 521 6.06 -6.00 22.15
N GLU A 522 5.89 -7.08 21.37
CA GLU A 522 5.91 -8.45 21.90
C GLU A 522 7.24 -8.81 22.56
N ARG A 523 8.35 -8.34 22.01
CA ARG A 523 9.68 -8.52 22.58
C ARG A 523 9.85 -7.72 23.89
N GLY A 524 9.32 -6.50 23.93
CA GLY A 524 9.37 -5.62 25.08
C GLY A 524 10.79 -5.27 25.56
N ILE A 525 10.93 -5.00 26.86
CA ILE A 525 12.20 -4.71 27.51
C ILE A 525 13.05 -5.98 27.58
N THR A 526 14.31 -5.91 27.16
CA THR A 526 15.26 -7.02 27.16
C THR A 526 16.47 -6.73 28.06
N ALA A 527 17.33 -7.72 28.25
CA ALA A 527 18.60 -7.53 28.99
C ALA A 527 19.56 -6.53 28.31
N LYS A 528 19.31 -6.17 27.03
CA LYS A 528 20.10 -5.17 26.29
C LYS A 528 19.51 -3.77 26.37
N THR A 529 18.34 -3.63 26.97
CA THR A 529 17.65 -2.34 27.08
C THR A 529 18.29 -1.49 28.16
N TRP A 530 18.77 -0.33 27.77
CA TRP A 530 19.30 0.67 28.70
C TRP A 530 18.14 1.45 29.33
N ASP A 531 18.16 1.63 30.64
CA ASP A 531 17.16 2.41 31.39
C ASP A 531 17.76 3.73 31.87
N ARG A 532 17.23 4.83 31.38
CA ARG A 532 17.63 6.19 31.73
C ARG A 532 17.53 6.49 33.20
N ILE A 533 16.51 5.95 33.89
CA ILE A 533 16.32 6.18 35.35
C ILE A 533 17.40 5.45 36.13
N GLN A 534 17.71 4.20 35.77
CA GLN A 534 18.78 3.45 36.43
C GLN A 534 20.16 4.07 36.18
N ALA A 535 20.36 4.66 35.00
CA ALA A 535 21.58 5.39 34.68
C ALA A 535 21.65 6.80 35.26
N ALA A 536 20.64 7.23 36.04
CA ALA A 536 20.54 8.55 36.67
C ALA A 536 20.68 9.74 35.69
N VAL A 537 20.25 9.58 34.41
CA VAL A 537 20.29 10.63 33.40
C VAL A 537 19.02 11.49 33.51
N PRO A 538 19.16 12.80 33.77
CA PRO A 538 18.01 13.69 33.97
C PRO A 538 17.32 14.04 32.65
N VAL A 539 16.03 14.41 32.76
CA VAL A 539 15.28 15.06 31.67
C VAL A 539 15.06 16.52 32.06
N LYS A 540 15.26 17.42 31.10
CA LYS A 540 14.94 18.85 31.28
C LYS A 540 13.41 19.01 31.33
N LYS A 541 12.86 19.62 32.38
CA LYS A 541 11.44 19.97 32.50
C LYS A 541 11.14 21.30 31.83
#